data_10c57d939d5e17cd4abe1975cdef40ec
#
_entry.id   10c57d939d5e17cd4abe1975cdef40ec
#
_cell.length_a   1.000
_cell.length_b   1.000
_cell.length_c   1.000
_cell.angle_alpha   90.00
_cell.angle_beta   90.00
_cell.angle_gamma   90.00
#
_symmetry.space_group_name_H-M   'P 1'
#
loop_
_entity.id
_entity.type
_entity.pdbx_description
1 polymer ?
#
loop_
_entity_poly.entity_id
_entity_poly.type
_entity_poly.pdbx_seq_one_letter_code
_entity_poly.pdbx_strand_id
1 'polypeptide(L)'
;MDQDGNRIDSEGNKLYSMKINGVEIGTYTKDTALETVINGINSNTEAGVNVSYSKLTNQFVFTAKETGEGGKIEYGTVDGQGNATDLAAALFGGVTNENAPEYVKGQDAIFQATINGETMTFTRSSNTFEADGMNITFSGTFNAADGVGKDPITSEELKNKKPEDLFKTDGEGVTFTSKTNADTIVDAIKSMVEDYNAIVSEVKK
;
A
#
# COMPACT_ATOMS: atom_id res chain seq x y z
N MET A 1 29.16 14.17 -22.17
CA MET A 1 30.20 13.72 -21.22
C MET A 1 31.24 14.81 -21.12
N ASP A 2 31.67 15.13 -19.89
CA ASP A 2 32.84 16.00 -19.70
C ASP A 2 34.15 15.20 -19.86
N GLN A 3 35.31 15.86 -19.61
CA GLN A 3 36.64 15.23 -19.78
C GLN A 3 36.88 14.11 -18.75
N ASP A 4 36.13 14.11 -17.63
CA ASP A 4 36.22 13.12 -16.56
C ASP A 4 35.18 12.01 -16.72
N GLY A 5 34.41 11.99 -17.84
CA GLY A 5 33.40 10.98 -18.16
C GLY A 5 32.06 11.16 -17.46
N ASN A 6 31.81 12.32 -16.80
CA ASN A 6 30.51 12.59 -16.18
C ASN A 6 29.47 12.98 -17.25
N ARG A 7 28.22 12.64 -17.02
CA ARG A 7 27.10 13.14 -17.82
C ARG A 7 26.94 14.62 -17.56
N ILE A 8 26.77 15.40 -18.63
CA ILE A 8 26.53 16.86 -18.57
C ILE A 8 25.28 17.20 -19.37
N ASP A 9 24.64 18.32 -19.01
CA ASP A 9 23.55 18.93 -19.80
C ASP A 9 24.09 19.77 -20.98
N SER A 10 23.20 20.43 -21.68
CA SER A 10 23.56 21.32 -22.82
C SER A 10 24.35 22.56 -22.41
N GLU A 11 24.32 22.94 -21.15
CA GLU A 11 25.01 24.08 -20.58
C GLU A 11 26.35 23.70 -19.92
N GLY A 12 26.68 22.39 -19.90
CA GLY A 12 27.91 21.86 -19.32
C GLY A 12 27.82 21.56 -17.82
N ASN A 13 26.63 21.62 -17.21
CA ASN A 13 26.48 21.27 -15.80
C ASN A 13 26.49 19.76 -15.62
N LYS A 14 27.15 19.26 -14.57
CA LYS A 14 27.17 17.84 -14.22
C LYS A 14 25.77 17.36 -13.85
N LEU A 15 25.39 16.22 -14.41
CA LEU A 15 24.12 15.54 -14.17
C LEU A 15 24.32 14.39 -13.18
N TYR A 16 23.46 14.32 -12.18
CA TYR A 16 23.41 13.28 -11.16
C TYR A 16 22.13 12.47 -11.37
N SER A 17 22.28 11.16 -11.52
CA SER A 17 21.12 10.27 -11.61
C SER A 17 20.61 9.89 -10.23
N MET A 18 19.31 9.61 -10.14
CA MET A 18 18.65 9.10 -8.94
C MET A 18 17.84 7.86 -9.28
N LYS A 19 17.97 6.83 -8.47
CA LYS A 19 17.16 5.61 -8.57
C LYS A 19 16.49 5.30 -7.23
N ILE A 20 15.24 4.83 -7.31
CA ILE A 20 14.47 4.33 -6.17
C ILE A 20 13.78 3.05 -6.60
N ASN A 21 13.86 1.99 -5.81
CA ASN A 21 13.35 0.65 -6.14
C ASN A 21 13.87 0.13 -7.50
N GLY A 22 15.10 0.50 -7.86
CA GLY A 22 15.70 0.16 -9.16
C GLY A 22 15.22 1.00 -10.35
N VAL A 23 14.21 1.84 -10.17
CA VAL A 23 13.63 2.71 -11.21
C VAL A 23 14.40 4.03 -11.26
N GLU A 24 14.80 4.47 -12.46
CA GLU A 24 15.40 5.79 -12.64
C GLU A 24 14.34 6.88 -12.53
N ILE A 25 14.49 7.75 -11.52
CA ILE A 25 13.56 8.87 -11.26
C ILE A 25 13.84 10.03 -12.20
N GLY A 26 15.11 10.32 -12.41
CA GLY A 26 15.55 11.39 -13.26
C GLY A 26 17.02 11.74 -13.07
N THR A 27 17.45 12.78 -13.79
CA THR A 27 18.78 13.37 -13.67
C THR A 27 18.64 14.83 -13.26
N TYR A 28 19.46 15.25 -12.33
CA TYR A 28 19.40 16.55 -11.69
C TYR A 28 20.77 17.22 -11.68
N THR A 29 20.81 18.54 -11.61
CA THR A 29 22.04 19.33 -11.40
C THR A 29 22.16 19.71 -9.92
N LYS A 30 23.34 20.23 -9.53
CA LYS A 30 23.57 20.77 -8.19
C LYS A 30 22.65 21.95 -7.80
N ASP A 31 22.08 22.61 -8.81
CA ASP A 31 21.22 23.79 -8.65
C ASP A 31 19.72 23.42 -8.72
N THR A 32 19.40 22.14 -8.88
CA THR A 32 18.00 21.68 -8.90
C THR A 32 17.37 21.85 -7.51
N ALA A 33 16.21 22.50 -7.46
CA ALA A 33 15.49 22.69 -6.21
C ALA A 33 15.03 21.34 -5.63
N LEU A 34 15.13 21.18 -4.30
CA LEU A 34 14.71 19.97 -3.59
C LEU A 34 13.25 19.60 -3.89
N GLU A 35 12.36 20.60 -3.99
CA GLU A 35 10.96 20.38 -4.34
C GLU A 35 10.79 19.70 -5.70
N THR A 36 11.62 20.06 -6.69
CA THR A 36 11.62 19.41 -8.01
C THR A 36 12.00 17.94 -7.91
N VAL A 37 12.99 17.61 -7.08
CA VAL A 37 13.40 16.22 -6.83
C VAL A 37 12.27 15.44 -6.15
N ILE A 38 11.68 15.98 -5.09
CA ILE A 38 10.54 15.38 -4.38
C ILE A 38 9.36 15.13 -5.32
N ASN A 39 9.02 16.13 -6.15
CA ASN A 39 7.93 15.99 -7.11
C ASN A 39 8.26 14.94 -8.19
N GLY A 40 9.51 14.84 -8.61
CA GLY A 40 9.98 13.80 -9.54
C GLY A 40 9.76 12.40 -8.97
N ILE A 41 10.08 12.19 -7.70
CA ILE A 41 9.84 10.90 -7.00
C ILE A 41 8.34 10.61 -6.90
N ASN A 42 7.57 11.57 -6.38
CA ASN A 42 6.15 11.35 -6.09
C ASN A 42 5.28 11.16 -7.34
N SER A 43 5.66 11.78 -8.45
CA SER A 43 4.98 11.63 -9.74
C SER A 43 5.36 10.34 -10.47
N ASN A 44 6.49 9.71 -10.13
CA ASN A 44 6.89 8.44 -10.73
C ASN A 44 6.08 7.29 -10.12
N THR A 45 5.18 6.71 -10.93
CA THR A 45 4.31 5.61 -10.47
C THR A 45 5.05 4.28 -10.39
N GLU A 46 6.07 4.06 -11.22
CA GLU A 46 6.84 2.82 -11.27
C GLU A 46 7.78 2.67 -10.07
N ALA A 47 8.29 3.78 -9.54
CA ALA A 47 9.10 3.77 -8.33
C ALA A 47 8.32 3.30 -7.08
N GLY A 48 6.98 3.42 -7.09
CA GLY A 48 6.12 2.91 -6.05
C GLY A 48 6.29 3.54 -4.67
N VAL A 49 6.87 4.76 -4.58
CA VAL A 49 7.21 5.43 -3.32
C VAL A 49 6.69 6.87 -3.33
N ASN A 50 6.27 7.33 -2.17
CA ASN A 50 6.08 8.74 -1.88
C ASN A 50 7.15 9.20 -0.90
N VAL A 51 7.65 10.43 -1.09
CA VAL A 51 8.59 11.08 -0.17
C VAL A 51 8.03 12.44 0.26
N SER A 52 8.22 12.78 1.52
CA SER A 52 7.96 14.10 2.06
C SER A 52 9.16 14.59 2.89
N TYR A 53 9.32 15.90 2.98
CA TYR A 53 10.34 16.51 3.82
C TYR A 53 9.68 17.34 4.91
N SER A 54 9.98 17.01 6.16
CA SER A 54 9.52 17.75 7.32
C SER A 54 10.54 18.83 7.72
N LYS A 55 10.18 20.08 7.53
CA LYS A 55 11.00 21.22 7.99
C LYS A 55 11.12 21.28 9.51
N LEU A 56 10.17 20.70 10.24
CA LEU A 56 10.15 20.70 11.71
C LEU A 56 11.21 19.75 12.28
N THR A 57 11.31 18.55 11.70
CA THR A 57 12.24 17.51 12.16
C THR A 57 13.52 17.45 11.34
N ASN A 58 13.58 18.18 10.23
CA ASN A 58 14.67 18.13 9.24
C ASN A 58 14.91 16.71 8.70
N GLN A 59 13.82 15.97 8.48
CA GLN A 59 13.88 14.57 8.05
C GLN A 59 13.06 14.33 6.81
N PHE A 60 13.52 13.40 5.99
CA PHE A 60 12.73 12.81 4.91
C PHE A 60 11.92 11.64 5.45
N VAL A 61 10.67 11.52 5.01
CA VAL A 61 9.79 10.39 5.29
C VAL A 61 9.41 9.75 3.98
N PHE A 62 9.73 8.48 3.85
CA PHE A 62 9.39 7.65 2.71
C PHE A 62 8.22 6.74 3.06
N THR A 63 7.30 6.57 2.12
CA THR A 63 6.16 5.66 2.27
C THR A 63 5.98 4.90 0.96
N ALA A 64 5.90 3.58 1.03
CA ALA A 64 5.54 2.78 -0.13
C ALA A 64 4.09 3.08 -0.55
N LYS A 65 3.82 3.16 -1.85
CA LYS A 65 2.47 3.33 -2.40
C LYS A 65 1.66 2.04 -2.29
N GLU A 66 2.34 0.90 -2.39
CA GLU A 66 1.76 -0.42 -2.16
C GLU A 66 1.78 -0.74 -0.66
N THR A 67 0.70 -1.30 -0.16
CA THR A 67 0.58 -1.76 1.22
C THR A 67 0.87 -3.26 1.34
N GLY A 68 1.03 -3.75 2.56
CA GLY A 68 1.35 -5.15 2.81
C GLY A 68 2.81 -5.50 2.55
N GLU A 69 3.09 -6.79 2.40
CA GLU A 69 4.44 -7.32 2.16
C GLU A 69 5.07 -6.80 0.85
N GLY A 70 4.23 -6.46 -0.15
CA GLY A 70 4.69 -5.93 -1.44
C GLY A 70 5.28 -4.52 -1.37
N GLY A 71 4.98 -3.76 -0.32
CA GLY A 71 5.47 -2.40 -0.16
C GLY A 71 6.99 -2.36 0.05
N LYS A 72 7.70 -1.75 -0.90
CA LYS A 72 9.17 -1.74 -0.94
C LYS A 72 9.71 -0.33 -1.00
N ILE A 73 10.81 -0.08 -0.27
CA ILE A 73 11.55 1.18 -0.31
C ILE A 73 13.03 0.86 -0.33
N GLU A 74 13.66 1.04 -1.49
CA GLU A 74 15.10 0.90 -1.66
C GLU A 74 15.64 2.13 -2.38
N TYR A 75 16.63 2.77 -1.81
CA TYR A 75 17.33 3.88 -2.46
C TYR A 75 18.79 3.95 -2.03
N GLY A 76 19.56 4.62 -2.85
CA GLY A 76 20.96 4.92 -2.58
C GLY A 76 21.89 3.77 -2.96
N THR A 77 23.07 4.15 -3.43
CA THR A 77 24.20 3.26 -3.65
C THR A 77 25.46 3.89 -3.06
N VAL A 78 26.29 3.04 -2.49
CA VAL A 78 27.58 3.46 -1.91
C VAL A 78 28.71 2.58 -2.46
N ASP A 79 29.93 3.12 -2.48
CA ASP A 79 31.14 2.37 -2.81
C ASP A 79 31.58 1.47 -1.64
N GLY A 80 32.64 0.71 -1.84
CA GLY A 80 33.22 -0.17 -0.83
C GLY A 80 33.76 0.56 0.42
N GLN A 81 33.83 1.91 0.42
CA GLN A 81 34.23 2.76 1.51
C GLN A 81 33.03 3.47 2.18
N GLY A 82 31.82 3.24 1.68
CA GLY A 82 30.59 3.85 2.20
C GLY A 82 30.27 5.24 1.67
N ASN A 83 30.99 5.72 0.64
CA ASN A 83 30.67 7.00 0.01
C ASN A 83 29.51 6.86 -0.96
N ALA A 84 28.61 7.87 -0.98
CA ALA A 84 27.48 7.92 -1.88
C ALA A 84 27.93 7.90 -3.35
N THR A 85 27.38 6.99 -4.15
CA THR A 85 27.67 6.86 -5.58
C THR A 85 26.50 7.34 -6.46
N ASP A 86 25.36 7.63 -5.86
CA ASP A 86 24.22 8.25 -6.54
C ASP A 86 23.62 9.42 -5.75
N LEU A 87 22.72 10.16 -6.40
CA LEU A 87 22.10 11.33 -5.79
C LEU A 87 21.19 10.95 -4.60
N ALA A 88 20.54 9.79 -4.62
CA ALA A 88 19.68 9.37 -3.53
C ALA A 88 20.49 9.15 -2.23
N ALA A 89 21.60 8.44 -2.31
CA ALA A 89 22.47 8.24 -1.16
C ALA A 89 23.05 9.57 -0.64
N ALA A 90 23.44 10.47 -1.53
CA ALA A 90 23.98 11.78 -1.16
C ALA A 90 22.94 12.70 -0.50
N LEU A 91 21.71 12.69 -1.01
CA LEU A 91 20.65 13.59 -0.56
C LEU A 91 19.96 13.08 0.72
N PHE A 92 19.73 11.77 0.81
CA PHE A 92 18.95 11.16 1.90
C PHE A 92 19.82 10.56 3.01
N GLY A 93 21.16 10.68 2.88
CA GLY A 93 22.09 10.32 3.95
C GLY A 93 22.48 8.86 3.99
N GLY A 94 22.50 8.18 2.86
CA GLY A 94 22.98 6.80 2.78
C GLY A 94 22.12 5.88 1.92
N VAL A 95 22.11 4.61 2.30
CA VAL A 95 21.37 3.55 1.62
C VAL A 95 20.23 3.09 2.52
N THR A 96 19.04 2.92 1.95
CA THR A 96 17.91 2.31 2.63
C THR A 96 17.44 1.07 1.87
N ASN A 97 17.19 0.01 2.61
CA ASN A 97 16.60 -1.24 2.16
C ASN A 97 15.91 -1.92 3.36
N GLU A 98 15.33 -3.08 3.16
CA GLU A 98 14.62 -3.84 4.20
C GLU A 98 15.44 -4.21 5.46
N ASN A 99 16.75 -4.04 5.42
CA ASN A 99 17.65 -4.31 6.56
C ASN A 99 18.08 -3.04 7.30
N ALA A 100 17.63 -1.85 6.85
CA ALA A 100 17.94 -0.60 7.54
C ALA A 100 17.20 -0.52 8.88
N PRO A 101 17.82 0.03 9.95
CA PRO A 101 17.21 0.05 11.28
C PRO A 101 15.87 0.76 11.39
N GLU A 102 15.66 1.80 10.57
CA GLU A 102 14.42 2.58 10.52
C GLU A 102 13.38 1.99 9.55
N TYR A 103 13.72 0.93 8.83
CA TYR A 103 12.83 0.34 7.85
C TYR A 103 11.73 -0.46 8.53
N VAL A 104 10.49 -0.02 8.34
CA VAL A 104 9.32 -0.77 8.79
C VAL A 104 8.76 -1.57 7.63
N LYS A 105 8.92 -2.89 7.68
CA LYS A 105 8.38 -3.80 6.67
C LYS A 105 6.85 -3.74 6.66
N GLY A 106 6.27 -3.65 5.47
CA GLY A 106 4.86 -3.90 5.28
C GLY A 106 4.50 -5.34 5.62
N GLN A 107 3.30 -5.55 6.14
CA GLN A 107 2.78 -6.87 6.48
C GLN A 107 1.39 -7.03 5.88
N ASP A 108 1.13 -8.19 5.30
CA ASP A 108 -0.20 -8.56 4.83
C ASP A 108 -1.13 -8.85 6.02
N ALA A 109 -2.39 -8.52 5.85
CA ALA A 109 -3.43 -8.95 6.77
C ALA A 109 -3.69 -10.45 6.56
N ILE A 110 -3.56 -11.23 7.64
CA ILE A 110 -3.83 -12.67 7.65
C ILE A 110 -5.04 -12.91 8.52
N PHE A 111 -6.07 -13.55 7.97
CA PHE A 111 -7.30 -13.83 8.72
C PHE A 111 -7.96 -15.14 8.31
N GLN A 112 -8.75 -15.69 9.22
CA GLN A 112 -9.64 -16.81 8.92
C GLN A 112 -11.07 -16.30 8.71
N ALA A 113 -11.76 -16.89 7.75
CA ALA A 113 -13.20 -16.72 7.59
C ALA A 113 -13.87 -18.08 7.34
N THR A 114 -15.04 -18.26 7.92
CA THR A 114 -15.91 -19.40 7.65
C THR A 114 -17.03 -18.94 6.72
N ILE A 115 -17.05 -19.47 5.52
CA ILE A 115 -18.02 -19.15 4.47
C ILE A 115 -18.73 -20.45 4.09
N ASN A 116 -20.04 -20.48 4.21
CA ASN A 116 -20.85 -21.68 3.95
C ASN A 116 -20.41 -22.93 4.71
N GLY A 117 -19.87 -22.74 5.91
CA GLY A 117 -19.42 -23.85 6.78
C GLY A 117 -17.98 -24.31 6.54
N GLU A 118 -17.30 -23.76 5.54
CA GLU A 118 -15.88 -24.04 5.28
C GLU A 118 -15.01 -22.92 5.84
N THR A 119 -14.01 -23.29 6.65
CA THR A 119 -13.04 -22.33 7.22
C THR A 119 -11.78 -22.29 6.39
N MET A 120 -11.42 -21.11 5.94
CA MET A 120 -10.24 -20.86 5.12
C MET A 120 -9.41 -19.72 5.69
N THR A 121 -8.10 -19.78 5.46
CA THR A 121 -7.17 -18.69 5.78
C THR A 121 -6.94 -17.83 4.54
N PHE A 122 -7.07 -16.54 4.71
CA PHE A 122 -6.91 -15.54 3.67
C PHE A 122 -5.74 -14.60 3.98
N THR A 123 -5.12 -14.11 2.93
CA THR A 123 -4.08 -13.08 2.98
C THR A 123 -4.49 -11.91 2.08
N ARG A 124 -4.30 -10.69 2.56
CA ARG A 124 -4.59 -9.46 1.82
C ARG A 124 -3.51 -8.41 2.09
N SER A 125 -3.08 -7.73 1.06
CA SER A 125 -2.12 -6.61 1.17
C SER A 125 -2.73 -5.35 1.80
N SER A 126 -4.03 -5.31 2.01
CA SER A 126 -4.75 -4.22 2.67
C SER A 126 -5.57 -4.73 3.85
N ASN A 127 -5.68 -3.90 4.89
CA ASN A 127 -6.59 -4.15 6.01
C ASN A 127 -8.06 -3.94 5.66
N THR A 128 -8.36 -3.37 4.50
CA THR A 128 -9.72 -3.17 3.99
C THR A 128 -9.93 -3.99 2.73
N PHE A 129 -10.99 -4.77 2.69
CA PHE A 129 -11.38 -5.58 1.54
C PHE A 129 -12.90 -5.71 1.45
N GLU A 130 -13.36 -6.04 0.27
CA GLU A 130 -14.78 -6.34 0.03
C GLU A 130 -15.01 -7.85 0.07
N ALA A 131 -16.07 -8.26 0.76
CA ALA A 131 -16.57 -9.62 0.76
C ALA A 131 -18.10 -9.60 0.68
N ASP A 132 -18.66 -10.22 -0.35
CA ASP A 132 -20.11 -10.35 -0.56
C ASP A 132 -20.89 -9.02 -0.44
N GLY A 133 -20.35 -7.93 -1.00
CA GLY A 133 -20.93 -6.60 -0.97
C GLY A 133 -20.72 -5.85 0.36
N MET A 134 -19.95 -6.39 1.28
CA MET A 134 -19.58 -5.76 2.56
C MET A 134 -18.14 -5.29 2.51
N ASN A 135 -17.89 -4.04 2.91
CA ASN A 135 -16.53 -3.55 3.15
C ASN A 135 -16.13 -3.87 4.60
N ILE A 136 -15.09 -4.67 4.75
CA ILE A 136 -14.56 -5.08 6.05
C ILE A 136 -13.20 -4.41 6.24
N THR A 137 -13.00 -3.78 7.40
CA THR A 137 -11.71 -3.17 7.77
C THR A 137 -11.23 -3.74 9.10
N PHE A 138 -10.01 -4.28 9.10
CA PHE A 138 -9.33 -4.68 10.31
C PHE A 138 -8.60 -3.48 10.93
N SER A 139 -8.93 -3.15 12.17
CA SER A 139 -8.27 -2.06 12.91
C SER A 139 -7.22 -2.56 13.91
N GLY A 140 -7.02 -3.86 14.00
CA GLY A 140 -6.05 -4.47 14.90
C GLY A 140 -6.06 -5.99 14.81
N THR A 141 -5.25 -6.62 15.64
CA THR A 141 -5.10 -8.06 15.74
C THR A 141 -6.03 -8.60 16.82
N PHE A 142 -6.80 -9.65 16.51
CA PHE A 142 -7.64 -10.37 17.48
C PHE A 142 -7.52 -11.87 17.24
N ASN A 143 -7.72 -12.67 18.28
CA ASN A 143 -7.63 -14.14 18.24
C ASN A 143 -6.34 -14.70 17.61
N ALA A 144 -5.26 -13.92 17.62
CA ALA A 144 -3.97 -14.40 17.19
C ALA A 144 -3.38 -15.36 18.22
N ALA A 145 -2.67 -16.39 17.76
CA ALA A 145 -1.90 -17.26 18.61
C ALA A 145 -0.79 -16.48 19.35
N ASP A 146 -0.31 -17.00 20.46
CA ASP A 146 0.69 -16.29 21.28
C ASP A 146 2.00 -16.05 20.50
N GLY A 147 2.41 -14.79 20.49
CA GLY A 147 3.61 -14.35 19.75
C GLY A 147 3.37 -13.96 18.30
N VAL A 148 2.21 -14.27 17.72
CA VAL A 148 1.85 -13.84 16.35
C VAL A 148 1.53 -12.35 16.33
N GLY A 149 1.97 -11.67 15.26
CA GLY A 149 1.74 -10.24 15.06
C GLY A 149 2.76 -9.31 15.74
N LYS A 150 3.82 -9.86 16.36
CA LYS A 150 4.96 -9.07 16.84
C LYS A 150 5.95 -8.77 15.73
N ASP A 151 6.20 -9.78 14.90
CA ASP A 151 7.07 -9.67 13.73
C ASP A 151 6.25 -9.97 12.47
N PRO A 152 6.55 -9.31 11.34
CA PRO A 152 5.93 -9.61 10.06
C PRO A 152 6.13 -11.08 9.68
N ILE A 153 5.07 -11.73 9.22
CA ILE A 153 5.12 -13.08 8.65
C ILE A 153 5.11 -12.93 7.13
N THR A 154 6.16 -13.42 6.50
CA THR A 154 6.26 -13.38 5.04
C THR A 154 5.33 -14.39 4.38
N SER A 155 4.97 -14.15 3.12
CA SER A 155 4.16 -15.09 2.32
C SER A 155 4.83 -16.46 2.19
N GLU A 156 6.17 -16.53 2.23
CA GLU A 156 6.90 -17.80 2.19
C GLU A 156 6.81 -18.56 3.53
N GLU A 157 6.95 -17.85 4.65
CA GLU A 157 6.78 -18.44 5.98
C GLU A 157 5.35 -18.94 6.19
N LEU A 158 4.37 -18.17 5.69
CA LEU A 158 2.94 -18.52 5.81
C LEU A 158 2.61 -19.86 5.15
N LYS A 159 3.27 -20.25 4.06
CA LYS A 159 3.06 -21.55 3.40
C LYS A 159 3.35 -22.73 4.30
N ASN A 160 4.20 -22.57 5.32
CA ASN A 160 4.61 -23.60 6.25
C ASN A 160 3.87 -23.53 7.60
N LYS A 161 2.99 -22.53 7.79
CA LYS A 161 2.19 -22.34 8.99
C LYS A 161 0.86 -23.08 8.89
N LYS A 162 0.47 -23.73 9.98
CA LYS A 162 -0.88 -24.26 10.13
C LYS A 162 -1.79 -23.23 10.79
N PRO A 163 -3.12 -23.36 10.65
CA PRO A 163 -4.06 -22.44 11.30
C PRO A 163 -3.84 -22.26 12.80
N GLU A 164 -3.53 -23.34 13.52
CA GLU A 164 -3.25 -23.30 14.96
C GLU A 164 -1.96 -22.54 15.33
N ASP A 165 -1.04 -22.37 14.37
CA ASP A 165 0.17 -21.56 14.57
C ASP A 165 -0.12 -20.06 14.45
N LEU A 166 -1.25 -19.68 13.88
CA LEU A 166 -1.62 -18.31 13.56
C LEU A 166 -2.76 -17.80 14.44
N PHE A 167 -3.73 -18.66 14.77
CA PHE A 167 -4.96 -18.29 15.45
C PHE A 167 -5.19 -19.15 16.71
N LYS A 168 -5.81 -18.55 17.72
CA LYS A 168 -6.27 -19.29 18.91
C LYS A 168 -7.39 -20.25 18.53
N THR A 169 -7.32 -21.47 19.00
CA THR A 169 -8.32 -22.53 18.71
C THR A 169 -9.64 -22.32 19.46
N ASP A 170 -9.62 -21.54 20.54
CA ASP A 170 -10.75 -21.20 21.42
C ASP A 170 -11.21 -19.74 21.25
N GLY A 171 -10.71 -19.05 20.22
CA GLY A 171 -11.05 -17.66 19.93
C GLY A 171 -12.49 -17.49 19.43
N GLU A 172 -13.20 -16.50 19.97
CA GLU A 172 -14.53 -16.12 19.47
C GLU A 172 -14.41 -15.35 18.15
N GLY A 173 -15.12 -15.81 17.11
CA GLY A 173 -15.18 -15.13 15.81
C GLY A 173 -16.18 -13.98 15.80
N VAL A 174 -16.01 -13.06 14.86
CA VAL A 174 -17.02 -12.05 14.54
C VAL A 174 -17.91 -12.59 13.43
N THR A 175 -19.23 -12.62 13.68
CA THR A 175 -20.20 -13.10 12.70
C THR A 175 -20.85 -11.92 11.98
N PHE A 176 -20.80 -11.94 10.66
CA PHE A 176 -21.50 -10.99 9.80
C PHE A 176 -22.72 -11.66 9.21
N THR A 177 -23.88 -11.02 9.34
CA THR A 177 -25.12 -11.49 8.72
C THR A 177 -25.61 -10.40 7.79
N SER A 178 -25.65 -10.68 6.50
CA SER A 178 -26.28 -9.78 5.53
C SER A 178 -27.80 -10.06 5.48
N LYS A 179 -28.59 -9.00 5.51
CA LYS A 179 -30.00 -9.07 5.20
C LYS A 179 -30.26 -8.35 3.89
N THR A 180 -30.89 -9.02 2.95
CA THR A 180 -31.35 -8.35 1.73
C THR A 180 -32.40 -7.32 2.12
N ASN A 181 -32.12 -6.05 1.88
CA ASN A 181 -33.13 -5.01 2.02
C ASN A 181 -34.01 -5.02 0.77
N ALA A 182 -35.12 -5.71 0.88
CA ALA A 182 -36.13 -5.77 -0.19
C ALA A 182 -37.04 -4.53 -0.24
N ASP A 183 -36.98 -3.64 0.76
CA ASP A 183 -37.91 -2.50 0.90
C ASP A 183 -37.85 -1.59 -0.33
N THR A 184 -36.66 -1.28 -0.83
CA THR A 184 -36.49 -0.45 -2.03
C THR A 184 -37.17 -1.07 -3.27
N ILE A 185 -37.07 -2.39 -3.43
CA ILE A 185 -37.71 -3.10 -4.55
C ILE A 185 -39.23 -3.11 -4.36
N VAL A 186 -39.69 -3.38 -3.15
CA VAL A 186 -41.11 -3.38 -2.79
C VAL A 186 -41.73 -2.00 -3.00
N ASP A 187 -41.05 -0.96 -2.60
CA ASP A 187 -41.52 0.42 -2.77
C ASP A 187 -41.54 0.85 -4.24
N ALA A 188 -40.54 0.45 -5.02
CA ALA A 188 -40.54 0.69 -6.46
C ALA A 188 -41.72 -0.03 -7.16
N ILE A 189 -42.02 -1.28 -6.78
CA ILE A 189 -43.16 -2.02 -7.31
C ILE A 189 -44.49 -1.36 -6.90
N LYS A 190 -44.63 -0.93 -5.65
CA LYS A 190 -45.84 -0.21 -5.18
C LYS A 190 -46.06 1.07 -5.99
N SER A 191 -45.01 1.88 -6.15
CA SER A 191 -45.08 3.13 -6.93
C SER A 191 -45.51 2.86 -8.38
N MET A 192 -44.94 1.83 -9.02
CA MET A 192 -45.29 1.43 -10.36
C MET A 192 -46.78 1.01 -10.47
N VAL A 193 -47.31 0.31 -9.45
CA VAL A 193 -48.76 -0.08 -9.41
C VAL A 193 -49.62 1.13 -9.20
N GLU A 194 -49.25 2.06 -8.36
CA GLU A 194 -49.97 3.32 -8.14
C GLU A 194 -50.03 4.17 -9.41
N ASP A 195 -48.91 4.32 -10.11
CA ASP A 195 -48.84 5.04 -11.38
C ASP A 195 -49.72 4.38 -12.46
N TYR A 196 -49.68 3.05 -12.56
CA TYR A 196 -50.52 2.29 -13.48
C TYR A 196 -52.03 2.52 -13.19
N ASN A 197 -52.45 2.46 -11.93
CA ASN A 197 -53.83 2.69 -11.53
C ASN A 197 -54.28 4.13 -11.80
N ALA A 198 -53.39 5.10 -11.64
CA ALA A 198 -53.64 6.50 -11.96
C ALA A 198 -53.93 6.69 -13.46
N ILE A 199 -53.06 6.07 -14.33
CA ILE A 199 -53.26 6.08 -15.80
C ILE A 199 -54.59 5.43 -16.20
N VAL A 200 -54.88 4.25 -15.63
CA VAL A 200 -56.15 3.53 -15.95
C VAL A 200 -57.35 4.36 -15.51
N SER A 201 -57.27 5.08 -14.40
CA SER A 201 -58.35 5.94 -13.89
C SER A 201 -58.56 7.17 -14.78
N GLU A 202 -57.50 7.72 -15.35
CA GLU A 202 -57.56 8.88 -16.23
C GLU A 202 -58.13 8.49 -17.62
N VAL A 203 -57.78 7.32 -18.14
CA VAL A 203 -58.27 6.82 -19.44
C VAL A 203 -59.75 6.43 -19.40
N LYS A 204 -60.32 6.14 -18.20
CA LYS A 204 -61.73 5.78 -18.01
C LYS A 204 -62.67 6.95 -17.82
N LYS A 205 -62.16 8.18 -17.73
CA LYS A 205 -62.95 9.43 -17.71
C LYS A 205 -63.30 9.86 -19.12
#